data_aee7f9766a0f333213b94f0e1dd4a884
#
_entry.id   aee7f9766a0f333213b94f0e1dd4a884
#
_cell.length_a   1.000
_cell.length_b   1.000
_cell.length_c   1.000
_cell.angle_alpha   90.00
_cell.angle_beta   90.00
_cell.angle_gamma   90.00
#
_symmetry.space_group_name_H-M   'P 1'
#
loop_
_entity.id
_entity.type
_entity.pdbx_description
1 polymer ?
#
loop_
_entity_poly.entity_id
_entity_poly.type
_entity_poly.pdbx_seq_one_letter_code
_entity_poly.pdbx_strand_id
1 'polypeptide(L)'
;HWELIEAIKNLRDEIAPNTLLTINGDIPDRKTGLELAEKYGIDGVMIGRGIFHNPFAFEKEPREHTSKELLDLLRLHLSLFNKYEKDEIRQFKSLRRFFKIYVRGIRGASELRH
;
A
#
# COMPACT_ATOMS: atom_id res chain seq x y z
N HIS A 1 -18.50 1.12 -3.16
CA HIS A 1 -19.47 0.99 -4.25
C HIS A 1 -18.94 0.06 -5.36
N TRP A 2 -18.71 -1.21 -4.98
CA TRP A 2 -18.22 -2.24 -5.92
C TRP A 2 -19.27 -2.58 -6.98
N GLU A 3 -20.53 -2.39 -6.69
CA GLU A 3 -21.68 -2.61 -7.57
C GLU A 3 -21.67 -1.73 -8.84
N LEU A 4 -20.92 -0.63 -8.82
CA LEU A 4 -20.82 0.28 -9.95
C LEU A 4 -19.73 -0.10 -10.96
N ILE A 5 -18.84 -1.04 -10.62
CA ILE A 5 -17.67 -1.36 -11.45
C ILE A 5 -18.09 -1.88 -12.83
N GLU A 6 -19.08 -2.75 -12.87
CA GLU A 6 -19.59 -3.31 -14.14
C GLU A 6 -20.14 -2.21 -15.06
N ALA A 7 -20.93 -1.29 -14.51
CA ALA A 7 -21.48 -0.16 -15.28
C ALA A 7 -20.36 0.76 -15.80
N ILE A 8 -19.36 1.05 -14.96
CA ILE A 8 -18.21 1.89 -15.32
C ILE A 8 -17.38 1.20 -16.42
N LYS A 9 -17.15 -0.11 -16.29
CA LYS A 9 -16.44 -0.90 -17.29
C LYS A 9 -17.14 -0.88 -18.64
N ASN A 10 -18.46 -1.13 -18.65
CA ASN A 10 -19.25 -1.12 -19.88
C ASN A 10 -19.20 0.27 -20.55
N LEU A 11 -19.33 1.33 -19.76
CA LEU A 11 -19.21 2.69 -20.27
C LEU A 11 -17.82 2.99 -20.85
N ARG A 12 -16.74 2.54 -20.17
CA ARG A 12 -15.38 2.66 -20.67
C ARG A 12 -15.21 1.93 -21.99
N ASP A 13 -15.70 0.68 -22.07
CA ASP A 13 -15.58 -0.15 -23.26
C ASP A 13 -16.32 0.45 -24.47
N GLU A 14 -17.43 1.18 -24.22
CA GLU A 14 -18.20 1.88 -25.26
C GLU A 14 -17.50 3.19 -25.72
N ILE A 15 -17.05 4.03 -24.78
CA ILE A 15 -16.60 5.39 -25.08
C ILE A 15 -15.09 5.47 -25.31
N ALA A 16 -14.28 4.70 -24.55
CA ALA A 16 -12.83 4.79 -24.51
C ALA A 16 -12.16 3.43 -24.28
N PRO A 17 -12.30 2.47 -25.21
CA PRO A 17 -11.89 1.06 -25.00
C PRO A 17 -10.40 0.87 -24.72
N ASN A 18 -9.55 1.83 -25.09
CA ASN A 18 -8.12 1.78 -24.86
C ASN A 18 -7.70 2.40 -23.50
N THR A 19 -8.65 2.91 -22.71
CA THR A 19 -8.37 3.49 -21.40
C THR A 19 -8.27 2.39 -20.35
N LEU A 20 -7.14 2.36 -19.63
CA LEU A 20 -6.97 1.44 -18.52
C LEU A 20 -7.88 1.83 -17.34
N LEU A 21 -8.62 0.86 -16.82
CA LEU A 21 -9.51 1.02 -15.68
C LEU A 21 -8.89 0.37 -14.45
N THR A 22 -8.61 1.17 -13.45
CA THR A 22 -8.15 0.71 -12.14
C THR A 22 -9.17 1.05 -11.05
N ILE A 23 -9.29 0.16 -10.06
CA ILE A 23 -10.17 0.39 -8.93
C ILE A 23 -9.38 0.59 -7.64
N ASN A 24 -9.99 1.33 -6.71
CA ASN A 24 -9.50 1.56 -5.36
C ASN A 24 -10.66 1.40 -4.37
N GLY A 25 -10.39 0.79 -3.21
CA GLY A 25 -11.38 0.63 -2.14
C GLY A 25 -11.00 -0.48 -1.16
N ASP A 26 -10.31 -0.13 -0.09
CA ASP A 26 -9.94 -1.02 1.04
C ASP A 26 -9.30 -2.36 0.62
N ILE A 27 -8.52 -2.35 -0.46
CA ILE A 27 -7.77 -3.52 -0.93
C ILE A 27 -6.56 -3.70 -0.01
N PRO A 28 -6.48 -4.85 0.72
CA PRO A 28 -5.46 -5.05 1.74
C PRO A 28 -4.10 -5.43 1.16
N ASP A 29 -4.08 -6.21 0.08
CA ASP A 29 -2.88 -6.80 -0.49
C ASP A 29 -3.02 -7.09 -1.99
N ARG A 30 -1.89 -7.47 -2.59
CA ARG A 30 -1.79 -7.78 -4.01
C ARG A 30 -2.66 -8.98 -4.42
N LYS A 31 -2.72 -10.02 -3.58
CA LYS A 31 -3.49 -11.23 -3.90
C LYS A 31 -4.97 -10.90 -4.03
N THR A 32 -5.54 -10.28 -3.00
CA THR A 32 -6.94 -9.81 -3.02
C THR A 32 -7.20 -8.85 -4.19
N GLY A 33 -6.24 -7.97 -4.48
CA GLY A 33 -6.34 -7.04 -5.60
C GLY A 33 -6.43 -7.75 -6.95
N LEU A 34 -5.62 -8.78 -7.18
CA LEU A 34 -5.66 -9.56 -8.42
C LEU A 34 -6.97 -10.36 -8.56
N GLU A 35 -7.45 -10.97 -7.48
CA GLU A 35 -8.74 -11.68 -7.46
C GLU A 35 -9.90 -10.74 -7.82
N LEU A 36 -9.86 -9.50 -7.31
CA LEU A 36 -10.85 -8.48 -7.66
C LEU A 36 -10.73 -8.01 -9.11
N ALA A 37 -9.52 -7.80 -9.60
CA ALA A 37 -9.29 -7.41 -10.99
C ALA A 37 -9.82 -8.48 -11.97
N GLU A 38 -9.56 -9.75 -11.68
CA GLU A 38 -10.08 -10.87 -12.45
C GLU A 38 -11.60 -10.96 -12.37
N LYS A 39 -12.17 -10.90 -11.15
CA LYS A 39 -13.61 -10.97 -10.92
C LYS A 39 -14.40 -9.92 -11.71
N TYR A 40 -13.90 -8.71 -11.76
CA TYR A 40 -14.58 -7.60 -12.43
C TYR A 40 -14.10 -7.33 -13.87
N GLY A 41 -13.08 -8.05 -14.33
CA GLY A 41 -12.52 -7.89 -15.67
C GLY A 41 -11.95 -6.49 -15.90
N ILE A 42 -11.22 -5.96 -14.92
CA ILE A 42 -10.58 -4.64 -14.98
C ILE A 42 -9.06 -4.77 -15.07
N ASP A 43 -8.40 -3.69 -15.47
CA ASP A 43 -6.97 -3.71 -15.84
C ASP A 43 -6.04 -3.67 -14.61
N GLY A 44 -6.52 -3.21 -13.46
CA GLY A 44 -5.69 -3.14 -12.26
C GLY A 44 -6.41 -2.67 -11.01
N VAL A 45 -5.64 -2.64 -9.92
CA VAL A 45 -6.11 -2.19 -8.61
C VAL A 45 -5.11 -1.25 -7.98
N MET A 46 -5.59 -0.35 -7.14
CA MET A 46 -4.78 0.53 -6.33
C MET A 46 -4.89 0.16 -4.86
N ILE A 47 -3.76 -0.16 -4.22
CA ILE A 47 -3.67 -0.39 -2.79
C ILE A 47 -3.28 0.93 -2.12
N GLY A 48 -4.22 1.51 -1.36
CA GLY A 48 -3.99 2.72 -0.58
C GLY A 48 -3.66 2.41 0.88
N ARG A 49 -4.66 2.45 1.75
CA ARG A 49 -4.51 2.26 3.20
C ARG A 49 -3.99 0.87 3.60
N GLY A 50 -4.11 -0.14 2.73
CA GLY A 50 -3.59 -1.49 2.96
C GLY A 50 -2.12 -1.50 3.34
N ILE A 51 -1.28 -0.64 2.73
CA ILE A 51 0.14 -0.54 3.03
C ILE A 51 0.45 -0.13 4.48
N PHE A 52 -0.46 0.59 5.16
CA PHE A 52 -0.30 0.97 6.57
C PHE A 52 -0.61 -0.18 7.53
N HIS A 53 -1.30 -1.20 7.07
CA HIS A 53 -1.58 -2.43 7.83
C HIS A 53 -0.54 -3.50 7.53
N ASN A 54 -0.11 -3.59 6.29
CA ASN A 54 0.92 -4.52 5.84
C ASN A 54 1.90 -3.83 4.88
N PRO A 55 3.13 -3.47 5.31
CA PRO A 55 4.12 -2.86 4.42
C PRO A 55 4.60 -3.79 3.30
N PHE A 56 4.28 -5.08 3.40
CA PHE A 56 4.55 -6.10 2.38
C PHE A 56 3.33 -6.43 1.50
N ALA A 57 2.33 -5.55 1.46
CA ALA A 57 1.07 -5.76 0.74
C ALA A 57 1.22 -6.09 -0.76
N PHE A 58 2.36 -5.76 -1.36
CA PHE A 58 2.64 -6.02 -2.78
C PHE A 58 3.40 -7.32 -3.06
N GLU A 59 3.71 -8.11 -2.05
CA GLU A 59 4.38 -9.40 -2.26
C GLU A 59 3.55 -10.34 -3.14
N LYS A 60 4.25 -11.10 -4.00
CA LYS A 60 3.61 -12.11 -4.85
C LYS A 60 3.08 -13.29 -4.04
N GLU A 61 3.88 -13.70 -3.05
CA GLU A 61 3.60 -14.79 -2.14
C GLU A 61 3.53 -14.26 -0.72
N PRO A 62 2.33 -13.93 -0.22
CA PRO A 62 2.17 -13.41 1.12
C PRO A 62 2.67 -14.41 2.17
N ARG A 63 3.43 -13.93 3.14
CA ARG A 63 3.92 -14.71 4.27
C ARG A 63 3.97 -13.88 5.54
N GLU A 64 4.19 -14.52 6.66
CA GLU A 64 4.50 -13.81 7.90
C GLU A 64 5.93 -13.25 7.86
N HIS A 65 6.09 -12.05 8.39
CA HIS A 65 7.36 -11.34 8.46
C HIS A 65 7.81 -11.19 9.90
N THR A 66 9.11 -11.38 10.11
CA THR A 66 9.75 -11.21 11.42
C THR A 66 9.86 -9.72 11.78
N SER A 67 9.96 -9.45 13.08
CA SER A 67 10.25 -8.09 13.57
C SER A 67 11.57 -7.53 13.00
N LYS A 68 12.54 -8.41 12.73
CA LYS A 68 13.80 -8.00 12.10
C LYS A 68 13.58 -7.47 10.69
N GLU A 69 12.81 -8.16 9.87
CA GLU A 69 12.48 -7.73 8.49
C GLU A 69 11.74 -6.38 8.49
N LEU A 70 10.78 -6.19 9.41
CA LEU A 70 10.10 -4.91 9.58
C LEU A 70 11.06 -3.77 9.94
N LEU A 71 12.00 -4.02 10.86
CA LEU A 71 13.02 -3.03 11.24
C LEU A 71 14.00 -2.75 10.09
N ASP A 72 14.38 -3.75 9.32
CA ASP A 72 15.25 -3.56 8.16
C ASP A 72 14.53 -2.73 7.08
N LEU A 73 13.22 -2.95 6.88
CA LEU A 73 12.39 -2.12 6.00
C LEU A 73 12.27 -0.68 6.51
N LEU A 74 12.15 -0.46 7.82
CA LEU A 74 12.19 0.87 8.41
C LEU A 74 13.53 1.56 8.14
N ARG A 75 14.64 0.87 8.33
CA ARG A 75 15.99 1.43 8.04
C ARG A 75 16.11 1.82 6.58
N LEU A 76 15.61 0.98 5.66
CA LEU A 76 15.57 1.31 4.24
C LEU A 76 14.74 2.56 3.97
N HIS A 77 13.55 2.67 4.56
CA HIS A 77 12.69 3.85 4.40
C HIS A 77 13.40 5.14 4.87
N LEU A 78 14.04 5.09 6.04
CA LEU A 78 14.81 6.22 6.57
C LEU A 78 15.99 6.59 5.67
N SER A 79 16.72 5.61 5.17
CA SER A 79 17.83 5.82 4.23
C SER A 79 17.37 6.48 2.94
N LEU A 80 16.27 6.00 2.36
CA LEU A 80 15.70 6.56 1.14
C LEU A 80 15.17 7.99 1.38
N PHE A 81 14.50 8.22 2.50
CA PHE A 81 14.06 9.57 2.86
C PHE A 81 15.25 10.52 2.94
N ASN A 82 16.31 10.18 3.67
CA ASN A 82 17.50 11.00 3.79
C ASN A 82 18.23 11.23 2.44
N LYS A 83 18.18 10.25 1.55
CA LYS A 83 18.80 10.34 0.23
C LYS A 83 18.05 11.27 -0.73
N TYR A 84 16.71 11.21 -0.70
CA TYR A 84 15.88 11.88 -1.71
C TYR A 84 15.20 13.15 -1.22
N GLU A 85 15.04 13.33 0.08
CA GLU A 85 14.51 14.56 0.67
C GLU A 85 15.66 15.57 0.84
N LYS A 86 16.02 16.23 -0.24
CA LYS A 86 17.10 17.22 -0.25
C LYS A 86 16.65 18.62 0.17
N ASP A 87 15.36 18.87 0.11
CA ASP A 87 14.79 20.13 0.51
C ASP A 87 14.38 20.06 1.98
N GLU A 88 14.89 20.93 2.81
CA GLU A 88 14.57 21.09 4.24
C GLU A 88 13.07 21.29 4.54
N ILE A 89 12.25 21.31 3.49
CA ILE A 89 10.79 21.54 3.52
C ILE A 89 10.05 20.40 4.23
N ARG A 90 10.49 19.15 4.06
CA ARG A 90 9.88 18.01 4.73
C ARG A 90 10.71 17.55 5.92
N GLN A 91 10.35 18.07 7.07
CA GLN A 91 11.03 17.68 8.30
C GLN A 91 10.85 16.18 8.60
N PHE A 92 11.87 15.55 9.17
CA PHE A 92 11.86 14.17 9.68
C PHE A 92 10.61 13.84 10.52
N LYS A 93 10.04 14.83 11.20
CA LYS A 93 8.76 14.71 11.93
C LYS A 93 7.62 14.15 11.08
N SER A 94 7.62 14.36 9.77
CA SER A 94 6.59 13.83 8.87
C SER A 94 6.61 12.30 8.81
N LEU A 95 7.77 11.66 9.08
CA LEU A 95 7.92 10.21 9.10
C LEU A 95 7.36 9.55 10.36
N ARG A 96 7.20 10.27 11.48
CA ARG A 96 6.74 9.70 12.75
C ARG A 96 5.43 8.94 12.62
N ARG A 97 4.50 9.44 11.81
CA ARG A 97 3.21 8.80 11.57
C ARG A 97 3.33 7.41 10.94
N PHE A 98 4.43 7.13 10.24
CA PHE A 98 4.68 5.86 9.56
C PHE A 98 5.41 4.85 10.44
N PHE A 99 6.09 5.26 11.50
CA PHE A 99 6.89 4.36 12.35
C PHE A 99 6.07 3.22 12.95
N LYS A 100 4.83 3.49 13.34
CA LYS A 100 3.94 2.45 13.89
C LYS A 100 3.63 1.31 12.93
N ILE A 101 3.84 1.50 11.62
CA ILE A 101 3.68 0.44 10.62
C ILE A 101 4.74 -0.65 10.86
N TYR A 102 5.97 -0.24 11.15
CA TYR A 102 7.14 -1.11 11.26
C TYR A 102 7.34 -1.69 12.66
N VAL A 103 6.85 -1.03 13.70
CA VAL A 103 7.03 -1.46 15.10
C VAL A 103 5.80 -2.14 15.70
N ARG A 104 4.78 -2.40 14.90
CA ARG A 104 3.56 -3.08 15.37
C ARG A 104 3.90 -4.50 15.83
N GLY A 105 3.46 -4.87 17.05
CA GLY A 105 3.69 -6.20 17.62
C GLY A 105 5.09 -6.42 18.20
N ILE A 106 6.00 -5.45 18.13
CA ILE A 106 7.31 -5.54 18.77
C ILE A 106 7.14 -5.21 20.26
N ARG A 107 7.74 -6.03 21.14
CA ARG A 107 7.80 -5.76 22.59
C ARG A 107 8.53 -4.44 22.84
N GLY A 108 7.94 -3.53 23.61
CA GLY A 108 8.49 -2.19 23.83
C GLY A 108 8.11 -1.15 22.75
N ALA A 109 7.27 -1.50 21.77
CA ALA A 109 6.85 -0.58 20.72
C ALA A 109 6.13 0.68 21.22
N SER A 110 5.55 0.65 22.44
CA SER A 110 4.94 1.83 23.07
C SER A 110 5.98 2.90 23.42
N GLU A 111 7.15 2.48 23.89
CA GLU A 111 8.25 3.37 24.28
C GLU A 111 8.93 4.01 23.06
N LEU A 112 9.00 3.28 21.95
CA LEU A 112 9.56 3.77 20.68
C LEU A 112 8.68 4.80 19.95
N ARG A 113 7.44 5.02 20.40
CA ARG A 113 6.48 5.93 19.77
C ARG A 113 6.45 7.34 20.35
N HIS A 114 7.16 7.57 21.44
CA HIS A 114 7.31 8.86 22.12
C HIS A 114 8.64 9.51 21.79
#